data_bab5cd129b159fa4c0952a8954bcfa21
#
_entry.id   bab5cd129b159fa4c0952a8954bcfa21
#
_cell.length_a   1.000
_cell.length_b   1.000
_cell.length_c   1.000
_cell.angle_alpha   90.00
_cell.angle_beta   90.00
_cell.angle_gamma   90.00
#
_symmetry.space_group_name_H-M   'P 1'
#
loop_
_entity.id
_entity.type
_entity.pdbx_description
1 polymer ?
#
loop_
_entity_poly.entity_id
_entity_poly.type
_entity_poly.pdbx_seq_one_letter_code
_entity_poly.pdbx_strand_id
1 'polypeptide(L)'
;MRSTRFSLGIILASLTALSAATMVSAVPASAGARNPDTVAPRISRAYCGHDVWSISTTPARGFSPLRATAAELNANNYPLRPALSDARAYAQWKRFVASPAATRSSCAGLHPGGRRGSSLPASAVRARPAGQTQASDSQNWTGNVVHNNTYSDVEADWTLPFASGVSGTNDYSSSWVGIGLGDSSQFPLMQAGSESDWLNGTQHYYLWIEVFPQQSEVIKDGAVSGGDSVGAHVTYTTAGPKFHIWDVTRNFNGDYQTPGSWSNDGHAEWIYERPRQGNGKLPYLADAAATFTQAQATVSGAQFPLGQLPHVALDMYNCPETQQIAGALGISANGLSFATQYLHHGDQNQC
;
A
#
# COMPACT_ATOMS: atom_id res chain seq x y z
N MET A 1 -65.56 -36.42 38.13
CA MET A 1 -65.28 -36.08 36.76
C MET A 1 -63.76 -36.24 36.55
N ARG A 2 -63.35 -37.21 35.72
CA ARG A 2 -61.96 -37.67 35.56
C ARG A 2 -61.24 -36.79 34.54
N SER A 3 -60.10 -36.25 34.94
CA SER A 3 -59.12 -35.51 34.08
C SER A 3 -58.11 -36.50 33.54
N THR A 4 -58.12 -36.70 32.25
CA THR A 4 -57.11 -37.49 31.52
C THR A 4 -55.94 -36.59 31.11
N ARG A 5 -54.73 -36.87 31.61
CA ARG A 5 -53.50 -36.25 31.19
C ARG A 5 -52.93 -37.02 29.99
N PHE A 6 -52.73 -36.33 28.85
CA PHE A 6 -51.91 -36.81 27.72
C PHE A 6 -50.49 -36.37 27.92
N SER A 7 -49.58 -37.34 28.02
CA SER A 7 -48.13 -37.10 27.97
C SER A 7 -47.70 -37.12 26.52
N LEU A 8 -47.15 -36.00 26.05
CA LEU A 8 -46.52 -35.89 24.72
C LEU A 8 -45.02 -36.17 24.88
N GLY A 9 -44.59 -37.33 24.38
CA GLY A 9 -43.16 -37.69 24.34
C GLY A 9 -42.48 -36.94 23.20
N ILE A 10 -41.47 -36.14 23.54
CA ILE A 10 -40.58 -35.46 22.55
C ILE A 10 -39.43 -36.43 22.25
N ILE A 11 -39.42 -36.94 21.02
CA ILE A 11 -38.27 -37.69 20.47
C ILE A 11 -37.27 -36.64 19.96
N LEU A 12 -36.12 -36.50 20.65
CA LEU A 12 -34.98 -35.75 20.16
C LEU A 12 -34.22 -36.59 19.11
N ALA A 13 -34.36 -36.25 17.85
CA ALA A 13 -33.54 -36.77 16.80
C ALA A 13 -32.25 -35.91 16.72
N SER A 14 -31.14 -36.48 17.16
CA SER A 14 -29.82 -35.87 17.04
C SER A 14 -29.36 -35.95 15.57
N LEU A 15 -29.44 -34.85 14.83
CA LEU A 15 -28.75 -34.71 13.55
C LEU A 15 -27.27 -34.34 13.82
N THR A 16 -26.40 -35.30 13.70
CA THR A 16 -24.93 -35.07 13.57
C THR A 16 -24.66 -34.56 12.16
N ALA A 17 -24.50 -33.24 12.02
CA ALA A 17 -24.02 -32.65 10.78
C ALA A 17 -22.53 -32.97 10.66
N LEU A 18 -22.17 -33.86 9.75
CA LEU A 18 -20.81 -34.12 9.34
C LEU A 18 -20.37 -32.96 8.46
N SER A 19 -19.61 -32.00 9.03
CA SER A 19 -18.92 -30.96 8.26
C SER A 19 -17.77 -31.59 7.51
N ALA A 20 -17.95 -31.83 6.22
CA ALA A 20 -16.85 -32.16 5.33
C ALA A 20 -15.99 -30.90 5.13
N ALA A 21 -14.91 -30.79 5.91
CA ALA A 21 -13.86 -29.82 5.63
C ALA A 21 -13.18 -30.26 4.33
N THR A 22 -13.50 -29.60 3.23
CA THR A 22 -12.72 -29.71 2.00
C THR A 22 -11.34 -29.10 2.26
N MET A 23 -10.37 -29.97 2.56
CA MET A 23 -8.98 -29.58 2.51
C MET A 23 -8.63 -29.24 1.06
N VAL A 24 -8.54 -27.96 0.76
CA VAL A 24 -7.87 -27.51 -0.46
C VAL A 24 -6.41 -27.86 -0.27
N SER A 25 -5.99 -28.96 -0.89
CA SER A 25 -4.57 -29.31 -0.98
C SER A 25 -3.87 -28.18 -1.72
N ALA A 26 -3.07 -27.39 -1.01
CA ALA A 26 -2.12 -26.48 -1.63
C ALA A 26 -1.22 -27.34 -2.53
N VAL A 27 -1.31 -27.15 -3.83
CA VAL A 27 -0.35 -27.73 -4.78
C VAL A 27 0.99 -27.09 -4.39
N PRO A 28 2.00 -27.87 -3.99
CA PRO A 28 3.30 -27.30 -3.70
C PRO A 28 3.77 -26.65 -5.00
N ALA A 29 4.04 -25.32 -4.95
CA ALA A 29 4.74 -24.65 -6.02
C ALA A 29 5.99 -25.48 -6.28
N SER A 30 6.10 -26.07 -7.47
CA SER A 30 7.28 -26.83 -7.84
C SER A 30 8.47 -25.90 -7.68
N ALA A 31 9.33 -26.19 -6.72
CA ALA A 31 10.60 -25.51 -6.57
C ALA A 31 11.34 -25.76 -7.88
N GLY A 32 11.22 -24.81 -8.81
CA GLY A 32 11.97 -24.82 -10.06
C GLY A 32 13.43 -25.03 -9.68
N ALA A 33 14.07 -26.05 -10.28
CA ALA A 33 15.46 -26.37 -10.05
C ALA A 33 16.27 -25.07 -10.13
N ARG A 34 16.85 -24.63 -8.99
CA ARG A 34 17.74 -23.47 -8.94
C ARG A 34 18.89 -23.77 -9.89
N ASN A 35 19.00 -22.99 -10.93
CA ASN A 35 20.16 -23.04 -11.80
C ASN A 35 21.38 -22.68 -10.92
N PRO A 36 22.36 -23.57 -10.70
CA PRO A 36 23.49 -23.36 -9.80
C PRO A 36 24.35 -22.14 -10.16
N ASP A 37 24.17 -21.56 -11.34
CA ASP A 37 24.93 -20.41 -11.84
C ASP A 37 24.28 -19.05 -11.60
N THR A 38 23.20 -18.95 -10.81
CA THR A 38 22.60 -17.66 -10.47
C THR A 38 23.47 -16.94 -9.43
N VAL A 39 24.43 -16.17 -9.92
CA VAL A 39 25.17 -15.21 -9.10
C VAL A 39 24.14 -14.23 -8.50
N ALA A 40 24.17 -14.06 -7.17
CA ALA A 40 23.28 -13.10 -6.50
C ALA A 40 23.47 -11.67 -7.07
N PRO A 41 22.42 -10.84 -7.07
CA PRO A 41 22.54 -9.45 -7.48
C PRO A 41 23.57 -8.74 -6.62
N ARG A 42 24.33 -7.81 -7.21
CA ARG A 42 25.27 -6.95 -6.47
C ARG A 42 24.53 -5.70 -5.99
N ILE A 43 24.70 -5.40 -4.71
CA ILE A 43 24.09 -4.23 -4.08
C ILE A 43 25.22 -3.24 -3.77
N SER A 44 25.05 -1.99 -4.20
CA SER A 44 25.84 -0.83 -3.78
C SER A 44 24.96 0.13 -3.00
N ARG A 45 25.56 0.85 -2.04
CA ARG A 45 24.85 1.80 -1.19
C ARG A 45 25.58 3.12 -1.14
N ALA A 46 24.84 4.23 -1.10
CA ALA A 46 25.35 5.58 -0.87
C ALA A 46 24.53 6.27 0.23
N TYR A 47 25.22 6.89 1.19
CA TYR A 47 24.54 7.65 2.25
C TYR A 47 24.03 8.98 1.69
N CYS A 48 22.73 9.24 1.88
CA CYS A 48 22.05 10.42 1.36
C CYS A 48 21.86 11.55 2.39
N GLY A 49 22.23 11.33 3.66
CA GLY A 49 21.87 12.19 4.78
C GLY A 49 20.56 11.73 5.44
N HIS A 50 20.19 12.37 6.55
CA HIS A 50 18.92 12.13 7.28
C HIS A 50 18.64 10.66 7.60
N ASP A 51 19.71 9.87 7.86
CA ASP A 51 19.63 8.42 8.09
C ASP A 51 19.05 7.63 6.92
N VAL A 52 19.10 8.17 5.70
CA VAL A 52 18.65 7.49 4.48
C VAL A 52 19.85 7.07 3.64
N TRP A 53 19.80 5.84 3.14
CA TRP A 53 20.74 5.27 2.19
C TRP A 53 20.05 4.97 0.88
N SER A 54 20.61 5.43 -0.24
CA SER A 54 20.20 4.94 -1.55
C SER A 54 20.84 3.58 -1.84
N ILE A 55 20.11 2.73 -2.52
CA ILE A 55 20.51 1.36 -2.89
C ILE A 55 20.44 1.24 -4.40
N SER A 56 21.52 0.78 -5.01
CA SER A 56 21.53 0.40 -6.44
C SER A 56 21.77 -1.08 -6.56
N THR A 57 20.92 -1.76 -7.30
CA THR A 57 20.98 -3.20 -7.52
C THR A 57 21.50 -3.48 -8.93
N THR A 58 22.57 -4.26 -9.04
CA THR A 58 23.03 -4.81 -10.32
C THR A 58 22.56 -6.25 -10.41
N PRO A 59 21.58 -6.55 -11.27
CA PRO A 59 21.07 -7.91 -11.43
C PRO A 59 22.17 -8.92 -11.77
N ALA A 60 21.93 -10.18 -11.45
CA ALA A 60 22.80 -11.27 -11.82
C ALA A 60 22.98 -11.37 -13.32
N ARG A 61 24.17 -11.85 -13.76
CA ARG A 61 24.41 -12.06 -15.19
C ARG A 61 23.34 -13.03 -15.77
N GLY A 62 22.72 -12.61 -16.86
CA GLY A 62 21.68 -13.40 -17.53
C GLY A 62 20.26 -13.20 -16.97
N PHE A 63 20.08 -12.41 -15.91
CA PHE A 63 18.76 -12.02 -15.45
C PHE A 63 17.99 -11.26 -16.54
N SER A 64 16.72 -11.61 -16.72
CA SER A 64 15.84 -10.96 -17.68
C SER A 64 14.52 -10.59 -17.02
N PRO A 65 14.23 -9.31 -16.77
CA PRO A 65 12.97 -8.90 -16.15
C PRO A 65 11.75 -9.29 -16.98
N LEU A 66 11.89 -9.43 -18.30
CA LEU A 66 10.80 -9.86 -19.18
C LEU A 66 10.38 -11.33 -18.96
N ARG A 67 11.22 -12.16 -18.35
CA ARG A 67 10.97 -13.59 -18.09
C ARG A 67 10.90 -13.92 -16.61
N ALA A 68 11.25 -12.99 -15.75
CA ALA A 68 11.28 -13.17 -14.31
C ALA A 68 9.88 -13.37 -13.73
N THR A 69 9.78 -14.12 -12.66
CA THR A 69 8.60 -14.20 -11.80
C THR A 69 8.45 -12.91 -10.99
N ALA A 70 7.28 -12.70 -10.36
CA ALA A 70 7.06 -11.58 -9.46
C ALA A 70 8.11 -11.54 -8.34
N ALA A 71 8.37 -12.68 -7.69
CA ALA A 71 9.37 -12.80 -6.63
C ALA A 71 10.80 -12.47 -7.12
N GLU A 72 11.16 -12.86 -8.35
CA GLU A 72 12.46 -12.52 -8.93
C GLU A 72 12.55 -11.05 -9.30
N LEU A 73 11.47 -10.44 -9.77
CA LEU A 73 11.42 -8.98 -10.01
C LEU A 73 11.67 -8.23 -8.70
N ASN A 74 10.94 -8.55 -7.65
CA ASN A 74 11.10 -7.93 -6.33
C ASN A 74 12.51 -8.15 -5.75
N ALA A 75 13.04 -9.36 -5.84
CA ALA A 75 14.40 -9.66 -5.36
C ALA A 75 15.50 -8.88 -6.10
N ASN A 76 15.22 -8.35 -7.28
CA ASN A 76 16.12 -7.54 -8.09
C ASN A 76 15.69 -6.06 -8.17
N ASN A 77 14.75 -5.62 -7.34
CA ASN A 77 14.21 -4.25 -7.26
C ASN A 77 13.69 -3.75 -8.61
N TYR A 78 12.89 -4.58 -9.28
CA TYR A 78 12.11 -4.18 -10.45
C TYR A 78 10.63 -4.09 -10.10
N PRO A 79 9.90 -3.11 -10.63
CA PRO A 79 8.44 -3.07 -10.50
C PRO A 79 7.82 -4.33 -11.11
N LEU A 80 6.69 -4.75 -10.56
CA LEU A 80 5.97 -5.92 -11.05
C LEU A 80 5.50 -5.72 -12.48
N ARG A 81 5.33 -6.84 -13.17
CA ARG A 81 4.83 -6.85 -14.53
C ARG A 81 3.32 -6.60 -14.54
N PRO A 82 2.84 -5.51 -15.18
CA PRO A 82 1.41 -5.28 -15.36
C PRO A 82 0.74 -6.40 -16.13
N ALA A 83 -0.58 -6.54 -15.96
CA ALA A 83 -1.38 -7.50 -16.71
C ALA A 83 -1.25 -7.25 -18.22
N LEU A 84 -1.15 -8.33 -19.01
CA LEU A 84 -1.06 -8.23 -20.47
C LEU A 84 -2.30 -7.58 -21.11
N SER A 85 -3.43 -7.62 -20.42
CA SER A 85 -4.68 -6.94 -20.81
C SER A 85 -4.56 -5.43 -20.75
N ASP A 86 -3.67 -4.86 -19.93
CA ASP A 86 -3.31 -3.44 -19.94
C ASP A 86 -2.09 -3.22 -20.86
N ALA A 87 -2.36 -3.17 -22.16
CA ALA A 87 -1.33 -3.03 -23.18
C ALA A 87 -0.48 -1.76 -23.01
N ARG A 88 -1.07 -0.67 -22.48
CA ARG A 88 -0.37 0.61 -22.26
C ARG A 88 0.61 0.47 -21.10
N ALA A 89 0.14 0.05 -19.94
CA ALA A 89 0.99 -0.14 -18.77
C ALA A 89 2.10 -1.16 -19.04
N TYR A 90 1.77 -2.28 -19.69
CA TYR A 90 2.76 -3.29 -20.07
C TYR A 90 3.84 -2.74 -21.01
N ALA A 91 3.47 -1.93 -22.01
CA ALA A 91 4.42 -1.32 -22.95
C ALA A 91 5.33 -0.30 -22.24
N GLN A 92 4.81 0.49 -21.29
CA GLN A 92 5.60 1.42 -20.47
C GLN A 92 6.57 0.65 -19.56
N TRP A 93 6.06 -0.32 -18.80
CA TRP A 93 6.87 -1.18 -17.96
C TRP A 93 8.00 -1.88 -18.73
N LYS A 94 7.70 -2.43 -19.91
CA LYS A 94 8.71 -3.09 -20.77
C LYS A 94 9.84 -2.14 -21.17
N ARG A 95 9.54 -0.89 -21.49
CA ARG A 95 10.57 0.13 -21.78
C ARG A 95 11.39 0.46 -20.55
N PHE A 96 10.71 0.65 -19.42
CA PHE A 96 11.36 0.97 -18.15
C PHE A 96 12.35 -0.11 -17.72
N VAL A 97 11.94 -1.38 -17.67
CA VAL A 97 12.82 -2.48 -17.20
C VAL A 97 13.99 -2.78 -18.15
N ALA A 98 13.92 -2.31 -19.39
CA ALA A 98 15.03 -2.36 -20.34
C ALA A 98 16.04 -1.20 -20.15
N SER A 99 15.68 -0.19 -19.34
CA SER A 99 16.53 0.97 -19.08
C SER A 99 17.56 0.68 -17.98
N PRO A 100 18.77 1.24 -18.07
CA PRO A 100 19.72 1.22 -16.95
C PRO A 100 19.21 1.93 -15.68
N ALA A 101 18.22 2.81 -15.81
CA ALA A 101 17.63 3.51 -14.66
C ALA A 101 16.79 2.57 -13.75
N ALA A 102 16.27 1.46 -14.30
CA ALA A 102 15.39 0.56 -13.58
C ALA A 102 15.99 -0.07 -12.30
N THR A 103 17.32 -0.03 -12.14
CA THR A 103 18.02 -0.60 -10.98
C THR A 103 19.00 0.37 -10.34
N ARG A 104 18.97 1.63 -10.75
CA ARG A 104 19.85 2.67 -10.22
C ARG A 104 19.08 3.64 -9.36
N SER A 105 19.54 3.82 -8.14
CA SER A 105 19.03 4.82 -7.21
C SER A 105 20.08 5.92 -6.98
N SER A 106 19.62 7.09 -6.58
CA SER A 106 20.44 8.27 -6.39
C SER A 106 19.92 9.09 -5.23
N CYS A 107 20.81 9.74 -4.49
CA CYS A 107 20.45 10.74 -3.49
C CYS A 107 20.02 12.09 -4.10
N ALA A 108 20.13 12.26 -5.41
CA ALA A 108 19.79 13.53 -6.07
C ALA A 108 18.28 13.82 -5.94
N GLY A 109 17.95 15.00 -5.41
CA GLY A 109 16.57 15.45 -5.18
C GLY A 109 15.96 14.95 -3.87
N LEU A 110 16.67 14.17 -3.05
CA LEU A 110 16.22 13.81 -1.72
C LEU A 110 16.41 14.97 -0.76
N HIS A 111 15.34 15.36 -0.05
CA HIS A 111 15.38 16.40 0.97
C HIS A 111 14.25 16.19 2.00
N PRO A 112 14.38 16.72 3.23
CA PRO A 112 13.35 16.58 4.24
C PRO A 112 11.98 17.06 3.76
N GLY A 113 10.96 16.23 3.94
CA GLY A 113 9.57 16.58 3.66
C GLY A 113 8.99 17.53 4.72
N GLY A 114 8.11 18.43 4.29
CA GLY A 114 7.42 19.38 5.18
C GLY A 114 6.20 18.79 5.88
N ARG A 115 5.79 17.58 5.53
CA ARG A 115 4.58 16.93 6.02
C ARG A 115 4.91 15.72 6.86
N ARG A 116 3.95 15.32 7.65
CA ARG A 116 3.99 14.07 8.41
C ARG A 116 2.74 13.28 8.08
N GLY A 117 2.91 12.00 7.80
CA GLY A 117 1.81 11.05 7.81
C GLY A 117 1.07 11.08 9.14
N SER A 118 -0.04 10.41 9.24
CA SER A 118 -0.79 10.29 10.48
C SER A 118 -1.10 8.84 10.76
N SER A 119 -1.00 8.46 12.04
CA SER A 119 -1.34 7.12 12.49
C SER A 119 -2.84 6.86 12.38
N LEU A 120 -3.19 5.60 12.17
CA LEU A 120 -4.55 5.09 12.39
C LEU A 120 -4.56 4.35 13.74
N PRO A 121 -5.47 4.67 14.69
CA PRO A 121 -5.58 3.89 15.91
C PRO A 121 -5.91 2.42 15.59
N ALA A 122 -5.22 1.46 16.21
CA ALA A 122 -5.52 0.03 16.02
C ALA A 122 -6.99 -0.32 16.34
N SER A 123 -7.66 0.49 17.14
CA SER A 123 -9.10 0.38 17.41
C SER A 123 -9.97 0.65 16.18
N ALA A 124 -9.50 1.39 15.20
CA ALA A 124 -10.22 1.65 13.94
C ALA A 124 -10.14 0.46 12.99
N VAL A 125 -9.13 -0.42 13.14
CA VAL A 125 -8.96 -1.65 12.35
C VAL A 125 -9.53 -2.84 13.13
N ARG A 126 -10.80 -2.79 13.51
CA ARG A 126 -11.43 -3.94 14.17
C ARG A 126 -12.00 -4.90 13.14
N ALA A 127 -11.59 -6.17 13.23
CA ALA A 127 -12.29 -7.24 12.52
C ALA A 127 -13.77 -7.21 12.91
N ARG A 128 -14.66 -6.96 11.95
CA ARG A 128 -16.11 -7.03 12.13
C ARG A 128 -16.57 -8.49 12.04
N PRO A 129 -17.69 -8.84 12.68
CA PRO A 129 -18.29 -10.15 12.51
C PRO A 129 -18.55 -10.44 11.03
N ALA A 130 -18.32 -11.69 10.61
CA ALA A 130 -18.56 -12.13 9.24
C ALA A 130 -19.97 -11.76 8.79
N GLY A 131 -20.09 -11.04 7.67
CA GLY A 131 -21.38 -10.61 7.08
C GLY A 131 -21.65 -9.11 7.13
N GLN A 132 -20.79 -8.28 7.74
CA GLN A 132 -20.92 -6.82 7.69
C GLN A 132 -20.00 -6.25 6.60
N THR A 133 -20.61 -5.66 5.57
CA THR A 133 -19.93 -5.04 4.41
C THR A 133 -19.58 -3.56 4.60
N GLN A 134 -19.83 -2.99 5.79
CA GLN A 134 -19.51 -1.58 6.03
C GLN A 134 -18.03 -1.39 6.32
N ALA A 135 -17.44 -0.37 5.70
CA ALA A 135 -16.10 0.10 5.97
C ALA A 135 -15.96 0.60 7.42
N SER A 136 -14.74 0.63 7.93
CA SER A 136 -14.41 1.34 9.17
C SER A 136 -14.19 2.81 8.86
N ASP A 137 -14.57 3.69 9.78
CA ASP A 137 -14.49 5.13 9.59
C ASP A 137 -13.10 5.65 9.97
N SER A 138 -12.59 6.59 9.20
CA SER A 138 -11.34 7.32 9.46
C SER A 138 -11.53 8.79 9.09
N GLN A 139 -10.77 9.68 9.72
CA GLN A 139 -10.83 11.10 9.41
C GLN A 139 -9.83 11.53 8.34
N ASN A 140 -8.86 10.67 8.03
CA ASN A 140 -7.74 11.01 7.16
C ASN A 140 -7.38 9.92 6.14
N TRP A 141 -7.84 8.66 6.32
CA TRP A 141 -7.51 7.55 5.44
C TRP A 141 -8.76 6.97 4.76
N THR A 142 -8.63 6.62 3.48
CA THR A 142 -9.52 5.70 2.78
C THR A 142 -8.71 4.72 1.95
N GLY A 143 -9.15 3.49 1.88
CA GLY A 143 -8.44 2.42 1.20
C GLY A 143 -8.66 1.06 1.84
N ASN A 144 -7.64 0.22 1.84
CA ASN A 144 -7.71 -1.12 2.44
C ASN A 144 -6.54 -1.34 3.40
N VAL A 145 -6.85 -1.95 4.54
CA VAL A 145 -5.87 -2.40 5.55
C VAL A 145 -6.02 -3.91 5.71
N VAL A 146 -4.93 -4.64 5.54
CA VAL A 146 -4.83 -6.08 5.88
C VAL A 146 -4.27 -6.24 7.28
N HIS A 147 -4.66 -7.29 7.99
CA HIS A 147 -4.37 -7.46 9.40
C HIS A 147 -4.20 -8.93 9.80
N ASN A 148 -3.79 -9.17 11.05
CA ASN A 148 -3.64 -10.49 11.67
C ASN A 148 -2.55 -11.39 11.06
N ASN A 149 -1.53 -10.81 10.41
CA ASN A 149 -0.37 -11.51 9.91
C ASN A 149 0.90 -10.68 10.10
N THR A 150 2.07 -11.32 9.98
CA THR A 150 3.33 -10.57 9.87
C THR A 150 3.62 -10.35 8.39
N TYR A 151 3.44 -9.11 7.95
CA TYR A 151 3.69 -8.71 6.57
C TYR A 151 5.15 -8.32 6.40
N SER A 152 5.85 -9.00 5.48
CA SER A 152 7.25 -8.68 5.18
C SER A 152 7.41 -7.63 4.09
N ASP A 153 6.41 -7.48 3.22
CA ASP A 153 6.37 -6.42 2.23
C ASP A 153 4.93 -6.16 1.73
N VAL A 154 4.77 -4.98 1.16
CA VAL A 154 3.54 -4.49 0.55
C VAL A 154 3.89 -3.67 -0.69
N GLU A 155 3.10 -3.81 -1.74
CA GLU A 155 3.33 -3.07 -2.98
C GLU A 155 2.05 -2.75 -3.74
N ALA A 156 2.10 -1.72 -4.57
CA ALA A 156 1.13 -1.42 -5.61
C ALA A 156 1.70 -0.47 -6.67
N ASP A 157 1.04 -0.47 -7.83
CA ASP A 157 1.14 0.57 -8.85
C ASP A 157 -0.11 1.45 -8.84
N TRP A 158 0.04 2.71 -9.23
CA TRP A 158 -1.09 3.60 -9.54
C TRP A 158 -0.71 4.63 -10.61
N THR A 159 -1.73 5.21 -11.24
CA THR A 159 -1.53 6.39 -12.06
C THR A 159 -1.71 7.62 -11.18
N LEU A 160 -0.75 8.55 -11.19
CA LEU A 160 -0.90 9.83 -10.48
C LEU A 160 -2.15 10.54 -10.98
N PRO A 161 -3.13 10.83 -10.11
CA PRO A 161 -4.33 11.55 -10.51
C PRO A 161 -4.00 12.99 -10.90
N PHE A 162 -4.83 13.59 -11.77
CA PHE A 162 -4.78 15.03 -11.98
C PHE A 162 -5.47 15.72 -10.80
N ALA A 163 -4.68 16.24 -9.85
CA ALA A 163 -5.21 16.88 -8.67
C ALA A 163 -6.07 18.10 -9.02
N SER A 164 -7.21 18.22 -8.38
CA SER A 164 -8.03 19.43 -8.41
C SER A 164 -8.56 19.77 -7.00
N GLY A 165 -8.96 21.00 -6.80
CA GLY A 165 -9.42 21.49 -5.52
C GLY A 165 -10.38 22.65 -5.65
N VAL A 166 -10.83 23.17 -4.52
CA VAL A 166 -11.74 24.30 -4.47
C VAL A 166 -10.96 25.61 -4.68
N SER A 167 -11.53 26.52 -5.45
CA SER A 167 -10.91 27.83 -5.69
C SER A 167 -10.71 28.59 -4.38
N GLY A 168 -9.50 29.06 -4.14
CA GLY A 168 -9.14 29.83 -2.94
C GLY A 168 -8.76 28.97 -1.73
N THR A 169 -8.73 27.64 -1.87
CA THR A 169 -8.22 26.73 -0.84
C THR A 169 -6.90 26.10 -1.27
N ASN A 170 -6.18 25.54 -0.29
CA ASN A 170 -5.09 24.60 -0.50
C ASN A 170 -5.58 23.23 -0.06
N ASP A 171 -5.70 22.32 -1.01
CA ASP A 171 -6.23 20.98 -0.83
C ASP A 171 -5.09 20.00 -1.05
N TYR A 172 -5.03 18.96 -0.22
CA TYR A 172 -3.90 18.07 -0.16
C TYR A 172 -4.36 16.61 -0.24
N SER A 173 -3.57 15.78 -0.90
CA SER A 173 -3.82 14.35 -0.90
C SER A 173 -2.55 13.55 -1.15
N SER A 174 -2.55 12.34 -0.62
CA SER A 174 -1.48 11.38 -0.77
C SER A 174 -2.02 10.01 -1.13
N SER A 175 -1.33 9.28 -2.02
CA SER A 175 -1.59 7.86 -2.30
C SER A 175 -0.34 7.06 -2.00
N TRP A 176 -0.47 6.00 -1.17
CA TRP A 176 0.69 5.28 -0.66
C TRP A 176 0.40 3.83 -0.27
N VAL A 177 1.49 3.08 -0.07
CA VAL A 177 1.49 1.74 0.55
C VAL A 177 2.35 1.76 1.80
N GLY A 178 1.99 0.97 2.81
CA GLY A 178 2.70 0.96 4.09
C GLY A 178 2.61 -0.34 4.87
N ILE A 179 3.47 -0.46 5.88
CA ILE A 179 3.49 -1.54 6.88
C ILE A 179 3.45 -0.91 8.25
N GLY A 180 2.45 -1.25 9.06
CA GLY A 180 2.24 -0.75 10.42
C GLY A 180 1.27 0.42 10.49
N LEU A 181 0.61 0.59 11.64
CA LEU A 181 -0.40 1.63 11.83
C LEU A 181 0.16 2.93 12.45
N GLY A 182 1.43 2.94 12.86
CA GLY A 182 2.04 4.11 13.46
C GLY A 182 1.57 4.40 14.89
N ASP A 183 1.11 3.39 15.61
CA ASP A 183 0.56 3.54 16.96
C ASP A 183 1.57 4.04 17.99
N SER A 184 2.85 3.79 17.75
CA SER A 184 3.93 4.20 18.66
C SER A 184 5.29 4.21 17.92
N SER A 185 6.31 4.77 18.58
CA SER A 185 7.69 4.73 18.08
C SER A 185 8.28 3.32 17.98
N GLN A 186 7.71 2.35 18.70
CA GLN A 186 8.10 0.93 18.62
C GLN A 186 7.43 0.24 17.41
N PHE A 187 6.22 0.66 17.06
CA PHE A 187 5.43 0.17 15.95
C PHE A 187 5.15 1.32 14.97
N PRO A 188 6.17 1.78 14.23
CA PRO A 188 6.00 2.86 13.27
C PRO A 188 5.17 2.42 12.08
N LEU A 189 4.66 3.41 11.34
CA LEU A 189 4.18 3.21 9.99
C LEU A 189 5.33 3.46 9.02
N MET A 190 5.71 2.43 8.29
CA MET A 190 6.75 2.48 7.26
C MET A 190 6.06 2.56 5.91
N GLN A 191 6.15 3.69 5.22
CA GLN A 191 5.33 3.98 4.05
C GLN A 191 6.09 4.68 2.92
N ALA A 192 5.61 4.50 1.70
CA ALA A 192 6.12 5.16 0.50
C ALA A 192 4.97 5.49 -0.44
N GLY A 193 5.02 6.66 -1.06
CA GLY A 193 3.92 7.12 -1.88
C GLY A 193 4.17 8.37 -2.69
N SER A 194 3.07 8.97 -3.12
CA SER A 194 3.02 10.19 -3.90
C SER A 194 2.06 11.19 -3.31
N GLU A 195 2.41 12.47 -3.41
CA GLU A 195 1.48 13.57 -3.19
C GLU A 195 0.85 14.01 -4.52
N SER A 196 -0.40 14.45 -4.43
CA SER A 196 -1.18 15.02 -5.52
C SER A 196 -2.02 16.16 -4.96
N ASP A 197 -1.42 17.35 -4.92
CA ASP A 197 -1.96 18.51 -4.24
C ASP A 197 -2.50 19.56 -5.18
N TRP A 198 -3.47 20.35 -4.69
CA TRP A 198 -3.96 21.56 -5.32
C TRP A 198 -3.62 22.76 -4.45
N LEU A 199 -2.55 23.49 -4.80
CA LEU A 199 -2.03 24.62 -4.01
C LEU A 199 -2.09 25.90 -4.81
N ASN A 200 -2.76 26.92 -4.27
CA ASN A 200 -2.88 28.24 -4.92
C ASN A 200 -3.37 28.17 -6.38
N GLY A 201 -4.30 27.25 -6.68
CA GLY A 201 -4.84 27.07 -8.02
C GLY A 201 -3.94 26.26 -8.96
N THR A 202 -2.93 25.58 -8.45
CA THR A 202 -1.92 24.83 -9.24
C THR A 202 -1.73 23.42 -8.69
N GLN A 203 -1.50 22.48 -9.58
CA GLN A 203 -1.16 21.10 -9.24
C GLN A 203 0.29 20.99 -8.79
N HIS A 204 0.53 20.25 -7.70
CA HIS A 204 1.85 19.96 -7.17
C HIS A 204 1.97 18.46 -6.91
N TYR A 205 3.10 17.87 -7.33
CA TYR A 205 3.34 16.44 -7.23
C TYR A 205 4.75 16.16 -6.77
N TYR A 206 4.90 15.16 -5.90
CA TYR A 206 6.21 14.58 -5.55
C TYR A 206 6.06 13.14 -5.08
N LEU A 207 7.16 12.40 -5.08
CA LEU A 207 7.28 11.08 -4.48
C LEU A 207 7.99 11.20 -3.13
N TRP A 208 7.64 10.34 -2.18
CA TRP A 208 8.17 10.42 -0.83
C TRP A 208 8.27 9.04 -0.15
N ILE A 209 9.10 8.97 0.90
CA ILE A 209 9.19 7.86 1.85
C ILE A 209 9.09 8.40 3.26
N GLU A 210 8.58 7.59 4.19
CA GLU A 210 8.48 7.97 5.59
C GLU A 210 8.54 6.75 6.51
N VAL A 211 9.13 6.96 7.69
CA VAL A 211 8.96 6.11 8.88
C VAL A 211 8.30 6.96 9.95
N PHE A 212 6.96 6.97 9.99
CA PHE A 212 6.21 7.76 10.96
C PHE A 212 6.39 7.19 12.37
N PRO A 213 6.64 8.00 13.41
CA PRO A 213 6.48 9.47 13.47
C PRO A 213 7.73 10.29 13.13
N GLN A 214 8.75 9.72 12.50
CA GLN A 214 9.89 10.47 12.01
C GLN A 214 9.49 11.35 10.82
N GLN A 215 10.42 12.19 10.38
CA GLN A 215 10.19 13.07 9.25
C GLN A 215 10.14 12.28 7.94
N SER A 216 9.22 12.63 7.06
CA SER A 216 9.19 12.16 5.68
C SER A 216 10.35 12.74 4.85
N GLU A 217 10.79 11.98 3.86
CA GLU A 217 11.78 12.42 2.88
C GLU A 217 11.13 12.52 1.50
N VAL A 218 11.16 13.71 0.91
CA VAL A 218 10.78 13.90 -0.50
C VAL A 218 11.90 13.38 -1.39
N ILE A 219 11.56 12.58 -2.38
CA ILE A 219 12.53 11.94 -3.26
C ILE A 219 12.57 12.63 -4.62
N LYS A 220 11.42 13.02 -5.13
CA LYS A 220 11.26 13.49 -6.50
C LYS A 220 10.28 14.64 -6.55
N ASP A 221 10.73 15.84 -6.18
CA ASP A 221 9.91 17.05 -6.20
C ASP A 221 9.85 17.66 -7.61
N GLY A 222 8.63 18.02 -8.05
CA GLY A 222 8.38 18.73 -9.31
C GLY A 222 8.78 18.00 -10.60
N ALA A 223 9.26 16.76 -10.50
CA ALA A 223 9.67 15.97 -11.67
C ALA A 223 8.71 14.84 -12.02
N VAL A 224 7.58 14.75 -11.31
CA VAL A 224 6.44 13.87 -11.59
C VAL A 224 5.20 14.70 -11.86
N SER A 225 4.21 14.15 -12.54
CA SER A 225 3.01 14.89 -12.96
C SER A 225 1.78 13.99 -12.97
N GLY A 226 0.61 14.58 -12.92
CA GLY A 226 -0.64 13.86 -13.17
C GLY A 226 -0.58 13.07 -14.48
N GLY A 227 -1.04 11.83 -14.44
CA GLY A 227 -0.97 10.88 -15.55
C GLY A 227 0.29 10.01 -15.58
N ASP A 228 1.30 10.27 -14.76
CA ASP A 228 2.47 9.40 -14.65
C ASP A 228 2.09 8.07 -13.98
N SER A 229 2.70 6.98 -14.44
CA SER A 229 2.53 5.64 -13.87
C SER A 229 3.62 5.40 -12.83
N VAL A 230 3.23 5.40 -11.59
CA VAL A 230 4.11 5.27 -10.43
C VAL A 230 3.75 4.04 -9.60
N GLY A 231 4.61 3.69 -8.67
CA GLY A 231 4.33 2.66 -7.69
C GLY A 231 5.36 2.65 -6.58
N ALA A 232 5.05 1.90 -5.54
CA ALA A 232 5.92 1.72 -4.40
C ALA A 232 5.84 0.29 -3.85
N HIS A 233 6.95 -0.12 -3.26
CA HIS A 233 7.12 -1.38 -2.54
C HIS A 233 7.87 -1.09 -1.24
N VAL A 234 7.26 -1.40 -0.12
CA VAL A 234 7.85 -1.27 1.22
C VAL A 234 8.18 -2.66 1.72
N THR A 235 9.43 -2.88 2.10
CA THR A 235 9.90 -4.14 2.70
C THR A 235 10.30 -3.91 4.15
N TYR A 236 9.67 -4.63 5.06
CA TYR A 236 10.10 -4.69 6.45
C TYR A 236 11.37 -5.52 6.59
N THR A 237 12.37 -4.99 7.27
CA THR A 237 13.55 -5.75 7.70
C THR A 237 13.93 -5.40 9.14
N THR A 238 14.58 -6.32 9.84
CA THR A 238 15.09 -6.09 11.21
C THR A 238 16.17 -5.00 11.30
N ALA A 239 16.75 -4.60 10.15
CA ALA A 239 17.75 -3.53 10.05
C ALA A 239 17.14 -2.20 9.59
N GLY A 240 15.82 -2.13 9.52
CA GLY A 240 15.04 -0.98 9.03
C GLY A 240 14.36 -1.24 7.69
N PRO A 241 13.30 -0.49 7.39
CA PRO A 241 12.55 -0.64 6.14
C PRO A 241 13.40 -0.32 4.93
N LYS A 242 13.06 -1.01 3.84
CA LYS A 242 13.50 -0.64 2.50
C LYS A 242 12.30 -0.12 1.73
N PHE A 243 12.54 0.91 0.95
CA PHE A 243 11.56 1.55 0.10
C PHE A 243 12.04 1.48 -1.34
N HIS A 244 11.28 0.84 -2.19
CA HIS A 244 11.45 0.91 -3.62
C HIS A 244 10.29 1.72 -4.19
N ILE A 245 10.59 2.83 -4.88
CA ILE A 245 9.60 3.73 -5.47
C ILE A 245 10.01 4.04 -6.91
N TRP A 246 9.05 4.03 -7.82
CA TRP A 246 9.34 4.18 -9.24
C TRP A 246 8.31 5.07 -9.96
N ASP A 247 8.78 5.63 -11.06
CA ASP A 247 7.96 6.26 -12.08
C ASP A 247 8.37 5.70 -13.45
N VAL A 248 7.56 4.79 -13.99
CA VAL A 248 7.86 4.14 -15.27
C VAL A 248 7.68 5.09 -16.45
N THR A 249 6.87 6.14 -16.31
CA THR A 249 6.66 7.17 -17.34
C THR A 249 7.88 8.05 -17.50
N ARG A 250 8.50 8.46 -16.38
CA ARG A 250 9.67 9.33 -16.33
C ARG A 250 11.00 8.58 -16.27
N ASN A 251 10.96 7.25 -16.32
CA ASN A 251 12.13 6.39 -16.23
C ASN A 251 12.95 6.65 -14.94
N PHE A 252 12.24 6.76 -13.82
CA PHE A 252 12.82 6.98 -12.48
C PHE A 252 12.69 5.72 -11.63
N ASN A 253 13.74 5.41 -10.89
CA ASN A 253 13.78 4.40 -9.85
C ASN A 253 14.50 4.93 -8.60
N GLY A 254 13.91 4.72 -7.44
CA GLY A 254 14.49 5.06 -6.15
C GLY A 254 14.42 3.87 -5.20
N ASP A 255 15.58 3.38 -4.78
CA ASP A 255 15.71 2.35 -3.74
C ASP A 255 16.38 2.98 -2.52
N TYR A 256 15.67 2.97 -1.40
CA TYR A 256 16.15 3.59 -0.18
C TYR A 256 16.02 2.65 1.02
N GLN A 257 16.85 2.89 2.03
CA GLN A 257 16.75 2.23 3.33
C GLN A 257 16.94 3.25 4.43
N THR A 258 16.07 3.22 5.42
CA THR A 258 16.22 3.95 6.69
C THR A 258 16.65 2.94 7.75
N PRO A 259 17.90 3.00 8.26
CA PRO A 259 18.35 2.09 9.30
C PRO A 259 17.57 2.29 10.61
N GLY A 260 17.24 1.20 11.25
CA GLY A 260 16.53 1.21 12.53
C GLY A 260 16.07 -0.19 12.90
N SER A 261 15.65 -0.35 14.13
CA SER A 261 15.08 -1.61 14.61
C SER A 261 13.70 -1.33 15.20
N TRP A 262 12.69 -1.74 14.47
CA TRP A 262 11.28 -1.57 14.83
C TRP A 262 10.56 -2.90 14.79
N SER A 263 9.41 -2.96 15.44
CA SER A 263 8.54 -4.12 15.41
C SER A 263 7.46 -3.95 14.33
N ASN A 264 7.05 -5.06 13.73
CA ASN A 264 5.90 -5.14 12.85
C ASN A 264 4.65 -5.38 13.70
N ASP A 265 3.62 -4.56 13.53
CA ASP A 265 2.37 -4.64 14.30
C ASP A 265 1.29 -5.53 13.66
N GLY A 266 1.61 -6.16 12.54
CA GLY A 266 0.72 -7.10 11.88
C GLY A 266 -0.25 -6.49 10.87
N HIS A 267 0.04 -5.29 10.37
CA HIS A 267 -0.77 -4.58 9.39
C HIS A 267 0.03 -4.22 8.14
N ALA A 268 -0.68 -4.10 6.99
CA ALA A 268 -0.17 -3.48 5.79
C ALA A 268 -1.32 -2.78 5.05
N GLU A 269 -1.02 -1.70 4.31
CA GLU A 269 -2.01 -0.74 3.85
C GLU A 269 -1.78 -0.28 2.41
N TRP A 270 -2.90 0.08 1.75
CA TRP A 270 -2.99 0.80 0.47
C TRP A 270 -3.99 1.93 0.65
N ILE A 271 -3.51 3.17 0.70
CA ILE A 271 -4.29 4.30 1.21
C ILE A 271 -4.26 5.49 0.27
N TYR A 272 -5.41 6.16 0.18
CA TYR A 272 -5.58 7.53 -0.24
C TYR A 272 -5.86 8.36 1.01
N GLU A 273 -5.02 9.35 1.28
CA GLU A 273 -4.97 10.07 2.55
C GLU A 273 -5.19 11.56 2.39
N ARG A 274 -5.73 12.16 3.45
CA ARG A 274 -5.70 13.59 3.75
C ARG A 274 -4.56 13.83 4.77
N PRO A 275 -3.32 14.15 4.33
CA PRO A 275 -2.14 14.15 5.19
C PRO A 275 -2.17 15.31 6.18
N ARG A 276 -1.80 15.06 7.46
CA ARG A 276 -1.71 16.13 8.47
C ARG A 276 -0.64 17.15 8.07
N GLN A 277 -0.98 18.44 8.30
CA GLN A 277 -0.03 19.51 8.11
C GLN A 277 0.88 19.66 9.34
N GLY A 278 2.00 20.37 9.19
CA GLY A 278 2.96 20.60 10.28
C GLY A 278 2.36 21.31 11.51
N ASN A 279 1.19 21.94 11.38
CA ASN A 279 0.41 22.53 12.48
C ASN A 279 -0.52 21.51 13.18
N GLY A 280 -0.46 20.23 12.80
CA GLY A 280 -1.28 19.15 13.34
C GLY A 280 -2.72 19.08 12.83
N LYS A 281 -3.14 20.00 11.95
CA LYS A 281 -4.50 20.02 11.39
C LYS A 281 -4.60 19.12 10.17
N LEU A 282 -5.80 18.54 9.98
CA LEU A 282 -6.18 17.93 8.71
C LEU A 282 -6.53 19.05 7.71
N PRO A 283 -5.97 19.03 6.48
CA PRO A 283 -6.28 19.99 5.43
C PRO A 283 -7.60 19.65 4.75
N TYR A 284 -8.00 20.46 3.78
CA TYR A 284 -8.97 20.03 2.77
C TYR A 284 -8.36 18.90 1.93
N LEU A 285 -9.21 17.96 1.52
CA LEU A 285 -8.83 16.86 0.65
C LEU A 285 -8.83 17.31 -0.81
N ALA A 286 -7.73 17.15 -1.53
CA ALA A 286 -7.69 17.34 -2.97
C ALA A 286 -8.45 16.21 -3.68
N ASP A 287 -9.16 16.53 -4.78
CA ASP A 287 -9.73 15.52 -5.67
C ASP A 287 -8.61 14.90 -6.51
N ALA A 288 -8.08 13.81 -6.00
CA ALA A 288 -6.97 13.07 -6.58
C ALA A 288 -7.04 11.58 -6.19
N ALA A 289 -8.23 11.02 -6.17
CA ALA A 289 -8.45 9.62 -5.86
C ALA A 289 -7.76 8.70 -6.89
N ALA A 290 -7.10 7.65 -6.41
CA ALA A 290 -6.29 6.75 -7.22
C ALA A 290 -6.94 5.38 -7.41
N THR A 291 -6.56 4.71 -8.49
CA THR A 291 -6.79 3.28 -8.69
C THR A 291 -5.48 2.56 -8.44
N PHE A 292 -5.44 1.76 -7.37
CA PHE A 292 -4.33 0.87 -7.08
C PHE A 292 -4.44 -0.41 -7.91
N THR A 293 -3.32 -0.81 -8.50
CA THR A 293 -3.18 -2.06 -9.26
C THR A 293 -1.97 -2.83 -8.74
N GLN A 294 -1.87 -4.13 -9.01
CA GLN A 294 -0.83 -5.00 -8.44
C GLN A 294 -0.77 -4.91 -6.90
N ALA A 295 -1.91 -4.63 -6.26
CA ALA A 295 -2.02 -4.52 -4.81
C ALA A 295 -1.84 -5.90 -4.17
N GLN A 296 -0.69 -6.11 -3.53
CA GLN A 296 -0.31 -7.39 -2.91
C GLN A 296 0.64 -7.20 -1.73
N ALA A 297 0.66 -8.19 -0.85
CA ALA A 297 1.56 -8.25 0.28
C ALA A 297 2.14 -9.65 0.48
N THR A 298 3.30 -9.73 1.13
CA THR A 298 3.97 -11.01 1.43
C THR A 298 3.76 -11.40 2.88
N VAL A 299 3.29 -12.62 3.08
CA VAL A 299 3.10 -13.28 4.37
C VAL A 299 3.88 -14.59 4.36
N SER A 300 4.73 -14.81 5.36
CA SER A 300 5.53 -16.05 5.49
C SER A 300 6.31 -16.41 4.22
N GLY A 301 6.80 -15.40 3.49
CA GLY A 301 7.59 -15.56 2.27
C GLY A 301 6.77 -15.89 1.01
N ALA A 302 5.45 -15.89 1.08
CA ALA A 302 4.55 -16.04 -0.07
C ALA A 302 3.78 -14.74 -0.32
N GLN A 303 3.71 -14.33 -1.58
CA GLN A 303 3.01 -13.13 -2.02
C GLN A 303 1.55 -13.43 -2.34
N PHE A 304 0.65 -12.60 -1.85
CA PHE A 304 -0.80 -12.73 -2.00
C PHE A 304 -1.42 -11.43 -2.52
N PRO A 305 -2.33 -11.51 -3.49
CA PRO A 305 -3.22 -10.39 -3.83
C PRO A 305 -3.99 -9.87 -2.60
N LEU A 306 -4.21 -8.56 -2.53
CA LEU A 306 -5.00 -7.93 -1.47
C LEU A 306 -6.34 -8.66 -1.23
N GLY A 307 -7.07 -9.01 -2.27
CA GLY A 307 -8.38 -9.66 -2.16
C GLY A 307 -8.34 -11.09 -1.59
N GLN A 308 -7.17 -11.68 -1.40
CA GLN A 308 -6.98 -13.00 -0.76
C GLN A 308 -6.58 -12.90 0.72
N LEU A 309 -6.33 -11.68 1.21
CA LEU A 309 -5.92 -11.42 2.58
C LEU A 309 -7.11 -10.94 3.43
N PRO A 310 -7.14 -11.23 4.74
CA PRO A 310 -8.10 -10.62 5.65
C PRO A 310 -7.91 -9.10 5.63
N HIS A 311 -8.92 -8.36 5.21
CA HIS A 311 -8.84 -6.90 5.06
C HIS A 311 -10.07 -6.18 5.58
N VAL A 312 -9.88 -4.90 5.86
CA VAL A 312 -10.92 -3.94 6.21
C VAL A 312 -10.82 -2.78 5.22
N ALA A 313 -11.92 -2.42 4.59
CA ALA A 313 -12.01 -1.18 3.84
C ALA A 313 -12.19 -0.02 4.83
N LEU A 314 -11.60 1.13 4.52
CA LEU A 314 -11.74 2.38 5.27
C LEU A 314 -12.47 3.40 4.42
N ASP A 315 -13.43 4.09 5.04
CA ASP A 315 -14.07 5.29 4.49
C ASP A 315 -13.62 6.52 5.25
N MET A 316 -13.36 7.60 4.53
CA MET A 316 -12.90 8.86 5.11
C MET A 316 -14.07 9.79 5.34
N TYR A 317 -14.13 10.33 6.55
CA TYR A 317 -15.17 11.27 6.99
C TYR A 317 -14.57 12.62 7.38
N ASN A 318 -15.39 13.67 7.30
CA ASN A 318 -15.07 14.96 7.89
C ASN A 318 -15.00 14.84 9.43
N CYS A 319 -14.53 15.88 10.08
CA CYS A 319 -14.66 16.06 11.52
C CYS A 319 -15.91 16.91 11.81
N PRO A 320 -16.98 16.43 12.47
CA PRO A 320 -17.09 15.29 13.42
C PRO A 320 -17.74 14.01 12.86
N GLU A 321 -17.33 13.53 11.71
CA GLU A 321 -17.80 12.27 11.11
C GLU A 321 -19.29 12.30 10.68
N THR A 322 -19.74 13.45 10.21
CA THR A 322 -21.11 13.64 9.73
C THR A 322 -21.26 13.50 8.23
N GLN A 323 -20.14 13.56 7.48
CA GLN A 323 -20.12 13.51 6.03
C GLN A 323 -18.94 12.67 5.54
N GLN A 324 -19.23 11.66 4.73
CA GLN A 324 -18.20 10.91 4.03
C GLN A 324 -17.55 11.81 2.95
N ILE A 325 -16.22 11.91 2.96
CA ILE A 325 -15.46 12.74 2.02
C ILE A 325 -14.68 11.93 1.01
N ALA A 326 -14.37 10.68 1.31
CA ALA A 326 -13.81 9.73 0.37
C ALA A 326 -14.19 8.29 0.75
N GLY A 327 -14.07 7.35 -0.17
CA GLY A 327 -14.40 5.94 0.07
C GLY A 327 -13.56 4.98 -0.75
N ALA A 328 -13.39 3.74 -0.24
CA ALA A 328 -12.80 2.66 -0.98
C ALA A 328 -13.86 1.91 -1.79
N LEU A 329 -13.59 1.65 -3.05
CA LEU A 329 -14.44 0.84 -3.92
C LEU A 329 -14.06 -0.63 -3.83
N GLY A 330 -14.95 -1.51 -4.31
CA GLY A 330 -14.76 -2.95 -4.25
C GLY A 330 -13.49 -3.44 -4.94
N ILE A 331 -12.90 -4.50 -4.39
CA ILE A 331 -11.71 -5.15 -4.95
C ILE A 331 -12.10 -5.94 -6.19
N SER A 332 -11.25 -5.91 -7.21
CA SER A 332 -11.42 -6.65 -8.46
C SER A 332 -11.47 -8.17 -8.25
N ALA A 333 -12.06 -8.90 -9.19
CA ALA A 333 -12.23 -10.36 -9.09
C ALA A 333 -10.91 -11.14 -8.97
N ASN A 334 -9.79 -10.61 -9.47
CA ASN A 334 -8.46 -11.21 -9.32
C ASN A 334 -7.76 -10.80 -8.01
N GLY A 335 -8.38 -9.94 -7.21
CA GLY A 335 -7.85 -9.49 -5.94
C GLY A 335 -6.71 -8.46 -6.02
N LEU A 336 -6.28 -8.04 -7.22
CA LEU A 336 -5.07 -7.25 -7.44
C LEU A 336 -5.33 -5.75 -7.61
N SER A 337 -6.58 -5.30 -7.64
CA SER A 337 -6.86 -3.88 -7.81
C SER A 337 -8.13 -3.43 -7.10
N PHE A 338 -8.14 -2.18 -6.70
CA PHE A 338 -9.29 -1.46 -6.21
C PHE A 338 -9.11 0.02 -6.52
N ALA A 339 -10.20 0.79 -6.49
CA ALA A 339 -10.14 2.23 -6.61
C ALA A 339 -10.58 2.90 -5.32
N THR A 340 -10.09 4.10 -5.07
CA THR A 340 -10.67 5.04 -4.13
C THR A 340 -11.52 6.05 -4.90
N GLN A 341 -12.41 6.73 -4.20
CA GLN A 341 -13.23 7.80 -4.77
C GLN A 341 -13.19 9.04 -3.87
N TYR A 342 -13.08 10.19 -4.49
CA TYR A 342 -13.30 11.48 -3.85
C TYR A 342 -14.79 11.81 -3.89
N LEU A 343 -15.33 12.34 -2.79
CA LEU A 343 -16.72 12.77 -2.67
C LEU A 343 -16.82 14.26 -2.34
N HIS A 344 -15.98 14.73 -1.43
CA HIS A 344 -15.95 16.12 -0.96
C HIS A 344 -14.56 16.51 -0.48
N HIS A 345 -14.24 17.81 -0.50
CA HIS A 345 -12.99 18.31 0.03
C HIS A 345 -12.93 18.33 1.57
N GLY A 346 -14.06 18.10 2.24
CA GLY A 346 -14.14 18.07 3.70
C GLY A 346 -14.00 19.44 4.35
N ASP A 347 -13.40 19.44 5.53
CA ASP A 347 -13.17 20.62 6.36
C ASP A 347 -11.73 20.65 6.88
N GLN A 348 -11.31 21.76 7.47
CA GLN A 348 -9.99 21.95 8.10
C GLN A 348 -10.08 21.88 9.63
N ASN A 349 -10.86 20.97 10.17
CA ASN A 349 -11.07 20.84 11.59
C ASN A 349 -10.17 19.76 12.22
N GLN A 350 -9.88 19.95 13.51
CA GLN A 350 -9.40 18.88 14.38
C GLN A 350 -10.61 18.32 15.13
N CYS A 351 -10.72 17.01 15.20
CA CYS A 351 -11.59 16.35 16.17
C CYS A 351 -10.83 16.06 17.46
#